data_c549af318dce75b35a9126846edd699f
#
_entry.id   c549af318dce75b35a9126846edd699f
#
_cell.length_a   1.000
_cell.length_b   1.000
_cell.length_c   1.000
_cell.angle_alpha   90.00
_cell.angle_beta   90.00
_cell.angle_gamma   90.00
#
_symmetry.space_group_name_H-M   'P 1'
#
loop_
_entity.id
_entity.type
_entity.pdbx_description
1 polymer ?
#
loop_
_entity_poly.entity_id
_entity_poly.type
_entity_poly.pdbx_seq_one_letter_code
_entity_poly.pdbx_strand_id
1 'polypeptide(L)'
;MDVMEALVTRRSIRRYWNKTLPAGVLEELLEVARYYPSGLNLQPLKFMSVAETEDVTFVTENLRWAGYLPGYEIGVDERPVSYILIFGDRQISNQFDFAAGSAVNQLLLAVHGKGLGACCLAIHKKTQILEHFRLNAQRFEPLYAIAIGYAKHGATTVDLTSNCKYTLDENGDFIVPKRTVSELTIIK
;
A
#
# COMPACT_ATOMS: atom_id res chain seq x y z
N MET A 1 10.17 15.66 8.78
CA MET A 1 9.93 15.56 7.33
C MET A 1 8.80 16.49 6.99
N ASP A 2 8.97 17.39 6.06
CA ASP A 2 7.88 18.22 5.58
C ASP A 2 7.05 17.47 4.50
N VAL A 3 5.90 18.05 4.12
CA VAL A 3 4.97 17.38 3.18
C VAL A 3 5.59 17.22 1.79
N MET A 4 6.31 18.23 1.30
CA MET A 4 6.93 18.16 -0.04
C MET A 4 8.04 17.12 -0.08
N GLU A 5 8.84 17.05 0.97
CA GLU A 5 9.86 16.01 1.13
C GLU A 5 9.22 14.62 1.14
N ALA A 6 8.15 14.41 1.92
CA ALA A 6 7.45 13.14 1.97
C ALA A 6 6.91 12.71 0.60
N LEU A 7 6.32 13.63 -0.16
CA LEU A 7 5.76 13.38 -1.49
C LEU A 7 6.83 12.91 -2.48
N VAL A 8 8.02 13.49 -2.45
CA VAL A 8 9.09 13.17 -3.42
C VAL A 8 10.00 12.03 -2.98
N THR A 9 10.06 11.70 -1.69
CA THR A 9 10.96 10.66 -1.14
C THR A 9 10.27 9.33 -0.87
N ARG A 10 8.95 9.32 -0.62
CA ARG A 10 8.20 8.07 -0.37
C ARG A 10 8.35 7.07 -1.53
N ARG A 11 8.66 5.84 -1.20
CA ARG A 11 8.73 4.71 -2.15
C ARG A 11 7.95 3.50 -1.63
N SER A 12 7.62 2.58 -2.54
CA SER A 12 7.02 1.29 -2.16
C SER A 12 8.08 0.37 -1.58
N ILE A 13 7.94 0.02 -0.32
CA ILE A 13 8.81 -0.90 0.41
C ILE A 13 8.15 -2.28 0.42
N ARG A 14 8.92 -3.32 0.05
CA ARG A 14 8.42 -4.69 -0.14
C ARG A 14 9.16 -5.75 0.69
N ARG A 15 10.25 -5.38 1.38
CA ARG A 15 10.94 -6.20 2.36
C ARG A 15 11.07 -5.41 3.65
N TYR A 16 10.84 -6.06 4.76
CA TYR A 16 10.75 -5.42 6.06
C TYR A 16 11.64 -6.12 7.08
N TRP A 17 12.09 -5.39 8.06
CA TRP A 17 12.66 -5.98 9.26
C TRP A 17 11.55 -6.61 10.10
N ASN A 18 11.80 -7.80 10.64
CA ASN A 18 10.91 -8.44 11.62
C ASN A 18 11.01 -7.69 12.96
N LYS A 19 10.38 -6.52 13.01
CA LYS A 19 10.38 -5.63 14.19
C LYS A 19 8.97 -5.10 14.41
N THR A 20 8.43 -5.36 15.59
CA THR A 20 7.09 -4.92 16.01
C THR A 20 6.95 -3.40 15.92
N LEU A 21 5.79 -2.93 15.45
CA LEU A 21 5.45 -1.51 15.45
C LEU A 21 5.21 -1.02 16.88
N PRO A 22 5.43 0.27 17.15
CA PRO A 22 5.02 0.88 18.42
C PRO A 22 3.51 0.75 18.62
N ALA A 23 3.09 0.59 19.87
CA ALA A 23 1.66 0.56 20.21
C ALA A 23 0.96 1.86 19.72
N GLY A 24 -0.27 1.72 19.24
CA GLY A 24 -1.10 2.85 18.79
C GLY A 24 -0.82 3.31 17.35
N VAL A 25 0.23 2.82 16.68
CA VAL A 25 0.56 3.27 15.31
C VAL A 25 -0.54 2.98 14.31
N LEU A 26 -1.16 1.79 14.38
CA LEU A 26 -2.24 1.43 13.46
C LEU A 26 -3.50 2.27 13.68
N GLU A 27 -3.83 2.56 14.94
CA GLU A 27 -4.94 3.45 15.32
C GLU A 27 -4.71 4.87 14.82
N GLU A 28 -3.50 5.41 14.96
CA GLU A 28 -3.13 6.72 14.44
C GLU A 28 -3.22 6.77 12.90
N LEU A 29 -2.82 5.71 12.21
CA LEU A 29 -2.96 5.60 10.76
C LEU A 29 -4.42 5.51 10.32
N LEU A 30 -5.27 4.81 11.07
CA LEU A 30 -6.72 4.76 10.82
C LEU A 30 -7.38 6.13 11.07
N GLU A 31 -6.94 6.88 12.10
CA GLU A 31 -7.41 8.25 12.30
C GLU A 31 -7.01 9.17 11.13
N VAL A 32 -5.79 9.03 10.60
CA VAL A 32 -5.39 9.75 9.38
C VAL A 32 -6.25 9.32 8.18
N ALA A 33 -6.49 8.01 8.02
CA ALA A 33 -7.28 7.48 6.91
C ALA A 33 -8.68 8.10 6.83
N ARG A 34 -9.31 8.37 7.97
CA ARG A 34 -10.67 8.93 8.03
C ARG A 34 -10.83 10.29 7.32
N TYR A 35 -9.74 11.01 7.06
CA TYR A 35 -9.76 12.32 6.37
C TYR A 35 -9.56 12.23 4.85
N TYR A 36 -9.64 11.03 4.25
CA TYR A 36 -9.53 10.89 2.81
C TYR A 36 -10.69 11.62 2.08
N PRO A 37 -10.41 12.33 0.97
CA PRO A 37 -11.46 12.93 0.17
C PRO A 37 -12.25 11.87 -0.60
N SER A 38 -13.57 12.06 -0.71
CA SER A 38 -14.46 11.20 -1.50
C SER A 38 -15.49 12.05 -2.25
N GLY A 39 -15.96 11.56 -3.40
CA GLY A 39 -17.01 12.23 -4.17
C GLY A 39 -18.25 12.44 -3.30
N LEU A 40 -18.81 13.67 -3.31
CA LEU A 40 -19.96 14.07 -2.49
C LEU A 40 -19.80 13.79 -0.99
N ASN A 41 -18.57 13.61 -0.54
CA ASN A 41 -18.26 13.21 0.84
C ASN A 41 -18.97 11.92 1.30
N LEU A 42 -19.19 10.98 0.39
CA LEU A 42 -19.90 9.71 0.65
C LEU A 42 -19.17 8.78 1.60
N GLN A 43 -17.84 8.89 1.70
CA GLN A 43 -17.00 8.10 2.60
C GLN A 43 -17.26 6.57 2.50
N PRO A 44 -17.19 5.99 1.27
CA PRO A 44 -17.64 4.63 1.02
C PRO A 44 -16.64 3.54 1.42
N LEU A 45 -15.53 3.90 2.08
CA LEU A 45 -14.51 2.93 2.45
C LEU A 45 -14.65 2.47 3.89
N LYS A 46 -14.23 1.22 4.10
CA LYS A 46 -13.99 0.62 5.41
C LYS A 46 -12.55 0.14 5.50
N PHE A 47 -11.98 0.25 6.68
CA PHE A 47 -10.59 -0.12 6.94
C PHE A 47 -10.53 -1.19 8.01
N MET A 48 -9.59 -2.12 7.88
CA MET A 48 -9.30 -3.15 8.86
C MET A 48 -7.80 -3.20 9.10
N SER A 49 -7.37 -3.00 10.34
CA SER A 49 -6.00 -3.27 10.76
C SER A 49 -5.78 -4.75 10.99
N VAL A 50 -4.65 -5.28 10.52
CA VAL A 50 -4.24 -6.67 10.66
C VAL A 50 -2.85 -6.68 11.26
N ALA A 51 -2.68 -7.25 12.46
CA ALA A 51 -1.42 -7.30 13.18
C ALA A 51 -1.12 -8.69 13.79
N GLU A 52 -2.12 -9.55 13.90
CA GLU A 52 -1.92 -10.91 14.38
C GLU A 52 -1.09 -11.71 13.36
N THR A 53 -0.07 -12.42 13.83
CA THR A 53 0.92 -13.10 12.98
C THR A 53 0.28 -14.06 11.96
N GLU A 54 -0.75 -14.79 12.37
CA GLU A 54 -1.47 -15.72 11.50
C GLU A 54 -2.18 -14.98 10.37
N ASP A 55 -2.89 -13.90 10.69
CA ASP A 55 -3.61 -13.07 9.72
C ASP A 55 -2.65 -12.36 8.77
N VAL A 56 -1.55 -11.80 9.29
CA VAL A 56 -0.49 -11.17 8.48
C VAL A 56 0.11 -12.17 7.49
N THR A 57 0.38 -13.40 7.95
CA THR A 57 0.88 -14.49 7.11
C THR A 57 -0.12 -14.82 6.00
N PHE A 58 -1.39 -15.03 6.37
CA PHE A 58 -2.44 -15.31 5.41
C PHE A 58 -2.57 -14.21 4.34
N VAL A 59 -2.62 -12.95 4.76
CA VAL A 59 -2.71 -11.81 3.83
C VAL A 59 -1.50 -11.78 2.90
N THR A 60 -0.28 -11.94 3.44
CA THR A 60 0.96 -11.93 2.65
C THR A 60 0.95 -12.97 1.52
N GLU A 61 0.51 -14.18 1.81
CA GLU A 61 0.47 -15.32 0.87
C GLU A 61 -0.66 -15.20 -0.18
N ASN A 62 -1.65 -14.37 0.10
CA ASN A 62 -2.77 -14.12 -0.81
C ASN A 62 -2.62 -12.83 -1.64
N LEU A 63 -1.48 -12.14 -1.54
CA LEU A 63 -1.15 -10.97 -2.34
C LEU A 63 -0.10 -11.28 -3.41
N ARG A 64 -0.11 -10.49 -4.50
CA ARG A 64 0.91 -10.56 -5.54
C ARG A 64 1.93 -9.44 -5.34
N TRP A 65 3.18 -9.84 -5.13
CA TRP A 65 4.27 -8.92 -4.90
C TRP A 65 5.07 -8.64 -6.18
N ALA A 66 5.62 -7.41 -6.27
CA ALA A 66 6.59 -6.99 -7.28
C ALA A 66 6.31 -7.51 -8.70
N GLY A 67 5.13 -7.23 -9.25
CA GLY A 67 4.61 -7.84 -10.49
C GLY A 67 5.48 -7.72 -11.75
N TYR A 68 6.52 -6.86 -11.76
CA TYR A 68 7.49 -6.77 -12.85
C TYR A 68 8.73 -7.66 -12.65
N LEU A 69 8.88 -8.27 -11.49
CA LEU A 69 10.03 -9.15 -11.19
C LEU A 69 9.55 -10.61 -11.20
N PRO A 70 9.84 -11.38 -12.27
CA PRO A 70 9.45 -12.79 -12.33
C PRO A 70 10.08 -13.57 -11.17
N GLY A 71 9.28 -14.42 -10.50
CA GLY A 71 9.75 -15.23 -9.39
C GLY A 71 10.07 -14.47 -8.09
N TYR A 72 9.69 -13.18 -7.99
CA TYR A 72 9.90 -12.43 -6.76
C TYR A 72 9.01 -12.98 -5.64
N GLU A 73 9.66 -13.48 -4.61
CA GLU A 73 9.03 -13.94 -3.38
C GLU A 73 9.59 -13.17 -2.18
N ILE A 74 8.75 -12.96 -1.19
CA ILE A 74 9.20 -12.36 0.07
C ILE A 74 9.62 -13.46 1.02
N GLY A 75 10.87 -13.40 1.48
CA GLY A 75 11.37 -14.29 2.53
C GLY A 75 10.51 -14.17 3.81
N VAL A 76 10.38 -15.27 4.53
CA VAL A 76 9.57 -15.30 5.78
C VAL A 76 10.01 -14.21 6.75
N ASP A 77 11.33 -13.99 6.89
CA ASP A 77 11.92 -12.98 7.77
C ASP A 77 11.88 -11.56 7.22
N GLU A 78 11.29 -11.37 6.03
CA GLU A 78 11.18 -10.07 5.34
C GLU A 78 9.74 -9.63 5.15
N ARG A 79 8.78 -10.40 5.67
CA ARG A 79 7.35 -10.09 5.59
C ARG A 79 7.03 -8.80 6.34
N PRO A 80 6.00 -8.04 5.92
CA PRO A 80 5.50 -6.93 6.73
C PRO A 80 4.99 -7.43 8.08
N VAL A 81 4.98 -6.57 9.06
CA VAL A 81 4.51 -6.91 10.42
C VAL A 81 3.05 -6.55 10.64
N SER A 82 2.45 -5.81 9.71
CA SER A 82 1.02 -5.48 9.76
C SER A 82 0.50 -5.02 8.41
N TYR A 83 -0.85 -4.97 8.32
CA TYR A 83 -1.57 -4.41 7.16
C TYR A 83 -2.69 -3.48 7.61
N ILE A 84 -3.05 -2.55 6.73
CA ILE A 84 -4.37 -1.94 6.69
C ILE A 84 -5.04 -2.41 5.40
N LEU A 85 -6.11 -3.19 5.52
CA LEU A 85 -6.95 -3.61 4.39
C LEU A 85 -8.01 -2.55 4.13
N ILE A 86 -8.25 -2.24 2.86
CA ILE A 86 -9.22 -1.24 2.41
C ILE A 86 -10.33 -1.95 1.66
N PHE A 87 -11.56 -1.73 2.10
CA PHE A 87 -12.78 -2.30 1.51
C PHE A 87 -13.70 -1.18 1.02
N GLY A 88 -14.38 -1.41 -0.09
CA GLY A 88 -15.55 -0.63 -0.50
C GLY A 88 -16.81 -1.15 0.18
N ASP A 89 -17.65 -0.27 0.71
CA ASP A 89 -18.97 -0.60 1.26
C ASP A 89 -20.05 -0.34 0.22
N ARG A 90 -20.57 -1.40 -0.42
CA ARG A 90 -21.58 -1.34 -1.47
C ARG A 90 -22.94 -0.81 -1.00
N GLN A 91 -23.18 -0.76 0.29
CA GLN A 91 -24.37 -0.09 0.85
C GLN A 91 -24.29 1.44 0.74
N ILE A 92 -23.07 1.99 0.55
CA ILE A 92 -22.84 3.44 0.43
C ILE A 92 -22.64 3.84 -1.02
N SER A 93 -21.82 3.08 -1.79
CA SER A 93 -21.52 3.35 -3.20
C SER A 93 -21.05 2.07 -3.90
N ASN A 94 -21.12 2.06 -5.24
CA ASN A 94 -20.48 1.05 -6.09
C ASN A 94 -19.26 1.62 -6.86
N GLN A 95 -18.86 2.87 -6.58
CA GLN A 95 -17.72 3.54 -7.19
C GLN A 95 -16.70 3.89 -6.09
N PHE A 96 -15.56 3.25 -6.13
CA PHE A 96 -14.56 3.36 -5.06
C PHE A 96 -13.24 3.97 -5.51
N ASP A 97 -12.95 4.03 -6.82
CA ASP A 97 -11.60 4.29 -7.36
C ASP A 97 -11.00 5.60 -6.87
N PHE A 98 -11.76 6.71 -6.94
CA PHE A 98 -11.28 8.00 -6.46
C PHE A 98 -11.03 7.98 -4.94
N ALA A 99 -11.99 7.50 -4.16
CA ALA A 99 -11.88 7.40 -2.71
C ALA A 99 -10.71 6.49 -2.28
N ALA A 100 -10.61 5.31 -2.92
CA ALA A 100 -9.57 4.35 -2.63
C ALA A 100 -8.16 4.87 -2.97
N GLY A 101 -7.99 5.49 -4.14
CA GLY A 101 -6.72 6.12 -4.53
C GLY A 101 -6.30 7.22 -3.57
N SER A 102 -7.26 8.04 -3.13
CA SER A 102 -7.03 9.12 -2.16
C SER A 102 -6.61 8.58 -0.79
N ALA A 103 -7.33 7.59 -0.26
CA ALA A 103 -7.02 6.97 1.03
C ALA A 103 -5.68 6.23 1.01
N VAL A 104 -5.38 5.50 -0.08
CA VAL A 104 -4.10 4.83 -0.28
C VAL A 104 -2.95 5.83 -0.21
N ASN A 105 -3.02 6.92 -0.99
CA ASN A 105 -1.94 7.91 -1.01
C ASN A 105 -1.74 8.56 0.36
N GLN A 106 -2.83 8.91 1.05
CA GLN A 106 -2.79 9.50 2.39
C GLN A 106 -2.15 8.56 3.41
N LEU A 107 -2.53 7.27 3.42
CA LEU A 107 -1.93 6.25 4.29
C LEU A 107 -0.44 6.04 4.00
N LEU A 108 -0.06 5.92 2.72
CA LEU A 108 1.34 5.74 2.33
C LEU A 108 2.22 6.91 2.80
N LEU A 109 1.73 8.15 2.70
CA LEU A 109 2.43 9.34 3.19
C LEU A 109 2.52 9.36 4.71
N ALA A 110 1.43 9.01 5.40
CA ALA A 110 1.41 8.96 6.86
C ALA A 110 2.39 7.92 7.41
N VAL A 111 2.44 6.72 6.81
CA VAL A 111 3.41 5.67 7.16
C VAL A 111 4.84 6.17 6.94
N HIS A 112 5.12 6.80 5.79
CA HIS A 112 6.44 7.35 5.48
C HIS A 112 6.85 8.46 6.45
N GLY A 113 5.92 9.35 6.79
CA GLY A 113 6.14 10.41 7.79
C GLY A 113 6.49 9.90 9.18
N LYS A 114 6.11 8.67 9.52
CA LYS A 114 6.49 7.99 10.76
C LYS A 114 7.84 7.24 10.67
N GLY A 115 8.58 7.37 9.56
CA GLY A 115 9.83 6.63 9.34
C GLY A 115 9.63 5.14 9.07
N LEU A 116 8.43 4.73 8.69
CA LEU A 116 8.08 3.37 8.33
C LEU A 116 8.04 3.18 6.81
N GLY A 117 8.17 1.93 6.37
CA GLY A 117 7.98 1.52 4.99
C GLY A 117 6.58 1.00 4.74
N ALA A 118 6.04 1.30 3.55
CA ALA A 118 4.77 0.74 3.11
C ALA A 118 4.75 0.36 1.62
N CYS A 119 3.88 -0.59 1.27
CA CYS A 119 3.53 -0.91 -0.10
C CYS A 119 2.02 -1.10 -0.23
N CYS A 120 1.41 -0.45 -1.22
CA CYS A 120 0.03 -0.73 -1.61
C CYS A 120 0.01 -1.90 -2.61
N LEU A 121 -0.83 -2.88 -2.34
CA LEU A 121 -1.05 -4.06 -3.18
C LEU A 121 -2.55 -4.21 -3.46
N ALA A 122 -2.90 -4.47 -4.73
CA ALA A 122 -4.27 -4.78 -5.09
C ALA A 122 -4.65 -6.19 -4.58
N ILE A 123 -5.84 -6.32 -4.01
CA ILE A 123 -6.36 -7.60 -3.55
C ILE A 123 -7.03 -8.31 -4.72
N HIS A 124 -6.35 -9.30 -5.31
CA HIS A 124 -6.89 -10.10 -6.42
C HIS A 124 -7.70 -11.30 -5.92
N LYS A 125 -7.28 -11.93 -4.82
CA LYS A 125 -7.97 -13.07 -4.20
C LYS A 125 -9.06 -12.59 -3.23
N LYS A 126 -10.04 -11.85 -3.76
CA LYS A 126 -11.08 -11.16 -2.97
C LYS A 126 -11.89 -12.13 -2.10
N THR A 127 -12.29 -13.27 -2.67
CA THR A 127 -13.10 -14.28 -1.97
C THR A 127 -12.36 -14.83 -0.75
N GLN A 128 -11.09 -15.21 -0.91
CA GLN A 128 -10.28 -15.76 0.18
C GLN A 128 -10.15 -14.76 1.35
N ILE A 129 -9.94 -13.47 1.05
CA ILE A 129 -9.88 -12.42 2.07
C ILE A 129 -11.22 -12.28 2.81
N LEU A 130 -12.34 -12.27 2.08
CA LEU A 130 -13.67 -12.15 2.69
C LEU A 130 -14.01 -13.35 3.57
N GLU A 131 -13.71 -14.56 3.13
CA GLU A 131 -13.95 -15.79 3.88
C GLU A 131 -13.10 -15.86 5.14
N HIS A 132 -11.81 -15.58 5.04
CA HIS A 132 -10.89 -15.60 6.18
C HIS A 132 -11.34 -14.65 7.29
N PHE A 133 -11.67 -13.42 6.93
CA PHE A 133 -12.15 -12.41 7.89
C PHE A 133 -13.66 -12.45 8.15
N ARG A 134 -14.37 -13.45 7.61
CA ARG A 134 -15.83 -13.65 7.77
C ARG A 134 -16.66 -12.41 7.42
N LEU A 135 -16.28 -11.72 6.35
CA LEU A 135 -16.95 -10.52 5.87
C LEU A 135 -18.05 -10.84 4.85
N ASN A 136 -19.11 -10.06 4.87
CA ASN A 136 -20.24 -10.20 3.92
C ASN A 136 -19.81 -9.78 2.51
N ALA A 137 -19.68 -10.74 1.59
CA ALA A 137 -19.26 -10.54 0.20
C ALA A 137 -20.25 -9.72 -0.65
N GLN A 138 -21.53 -9.65 -0.26
CA GLN A 138 -22.51 -8.82 -0.96
C GLN A 138 -22.35 -7.34 -0.57
N ARG A 139 -21.83 -7.07 0.62
CA ARG A 139 -21.63 -5.71 1.13
C ARG A 139 -20.23 -5.18 0.87
N PHE A 140 -19.19 -5.97 1.17
CA PHE A 140 -17.81 -5.49 1.16
C PHE A 140 -17.06 -5.94 -0.08
N GLU A 141 -16.36 -5.02 -0.69
CA GLU A 141 -15.43 -5.28 -1.80
C GLU A 141 -13.98 -5.05 -1.34
N PRO A 142 -13.15 -6.10 -1.22
CA PRO A 142 -11.73 -5.92 -0.96
C PRO A 142 -11.06 -5.19 -2.13
N LEU A 143 -10.36 -4.10 -1.84
CA LEU A 143 -9.73 -3.24 -2.85
C LEU A 143 -8.21 -3.33 -2.77
N TYR A 144 -7.64 -2.91 -1.64
CA TYR A 144 -6.19 -2.81 -1.45
C TYR A 144 -5.77 -3.28 -0.06
N ALA A 145 -4.52 -3.73 0.01
CA ALA A 145 -3.79 -4.00 1.24
C ALA A 145 -2.59 -3.05 1.31
N ILE A 146 -2.45 -2.31 2.40
CA ILE A 146 -1.27 -1.51 2.70
C ILE A 146 -0.40 -2.31 3.65
N ALA A 147 0.69 -2.89 3.13
CA ALA A 147 1.70 -3.57 3.93
C ALA A 147 2.54 -2.54 4.67
N ILE A 148 2.82 -2.75 5.95
CA ILE A 148 3.48 -1.79 6.85
C ILE A 148 4.56 -2.50 7.68
N GLY A 149 5.71 -1.84 7.85
CA GLY A 149 6.82 -2.31 8.69
C GLY A 149 8.02 -1.40 8.60
N TYR A 150 9.13 -1.78 9.21
CA TYR A 150 10.39 -1.08 9.06
C TYR A 150 11.08 -1.51 7.76
N ALA A 151 11.46 -0.54 6.92
CA ALA A 151 12.06 -0.81 5.62
C ALA A 151 13.38 -1.58 5.73
N LYS A 152 13.54 -2.67 4.96
CA LYS A 152 14.77 -3.48 4.86
C LYS A 152 15.51 -3.27 3.54
N HIS A 153 14.99 -2.42 2.66
CA HIS A 153 15.65 -2.06 1.40
C HIS A 153 15.39 -0.59 1.07
N GLY A 154 16.25 -0.03 0.24
CA GLY A 154 16.09 1.29 -0.37
C GLY A 154 15.30 1.25 -1.68
N ALA A 155 15.05 2.43 -2.21
CA ALA A 155 14.55 2.59 -3.56
C ALA A 155 14.97 3.95 -4.12
N THR A 156 15.56 3.95 -5.32
CA THR A 156 16.02 5.14 -6.03
C THR A 156 15.16 5.41 -7.25
N THR A 157 14.90 6.67 -7.55
CA THR A 157 14.24 7.06 -8.81
C THR A 157 15.27 7.45 -9.86
N VAL A 158 14.98 7.05 -11.10
CA VAL A 158 15.72 7.44 -12.29
C VAL A 158 14.76 7.98 -13.35
N ASP A 159 15.26 8.78 -14.28
CA ASP A 159 14.44 9.21 -15.41
C ASP A 159 14.08 8.01 -16.30
N LEU A 160 12.87 8.03 -16.84
CA LEU A 160 12.38 7.00 -17.74
C LEU A 160 13.11 7.11 -19.07
N THR A 161 13.80 6.05 -19.48
CA THR A 161 14.52 6.01 -20.78
C THR A 161 13.87 5.08 -21.80
N SER A 162 13.27 3.97 -21.37
CA SER A 162 12.70 2.97 -22.28
C SER A 162 11.34 2.44 -21.84
N ASN A 163 11.21 2.03 -20.59
CA ASN A 163 9.96 1.49 -20.03
C ASN A 163 9.83 1.79 -18.53
N CYS A 164 8.61 1.70 -18.00
CA CYS A 164 8.31 2.04 -16.61
C CYS A 164 8.55 0.89 -15.62
N LYS A 165 9.13 -0.23 -16.06
CA LYS A 165 9.35 -1.38 -15.18
C LYS A 165 10.48 -1.10 -14.21
N TYR A 166 10.18 -1.23 -12.92
CA TYR A 166 11.22 -1.18 -11.90
C TYR A 166 12.08 -2.45 -11.93
N THR A 167 13.34 -2.32 -11.55
CA THR A 167 14.32 -3.39 -11.44
C THR A 167 14.95 -3.39 -10.04
N LEU A 168 15.86 -4.31 -9.79
CA LEU A 168 16.70 -4.32 -8.60
C LEU A 168 18.14 -3.99 -9.02
N ASP A 169 18.87 -3.29 -8.15
CA ASP A 169 20.31 -3.14 -8.25
C ASP A 169 21.03 -4.36 -7.63
N GLU A 170 22.36 -4.30 -7.58
CA GLU A 170 23.22 -5.35 -7.00
C GLU A 170 23.01 -5.59 -5.49
N ASN A 171 22.50 -4.58 -4.77
CA ASN A 171 22.17 -4.65 -3.34
C ASN A 171 20.75 -5.14 -3.10
N GLY A 172 19.95 -5.34 -4.16
CA GLY A 172 18.54 -5.68 -4.08
C GLY A 172 17.63 -4.49 -3.76
N ASP A 173 18.11 -3.26 -3.93
CA ASP A 173 17.33 -2.03 -3.81
C ASP A 173 16.56 -1.76 -5.10
N PHE A 174 15.39 -1.15 -5.01
CA PHE A 174 14.53 -0.91 -6.17
C PHE A 174 14.98 0.32 -6.95
N ILE A 175 15.20 0.15 -8.27
CA ILE A 175 15.36 1.25 -9.23
C ILE A 175 14.01 1.50 -9.90
N VAL A 176 13.48 2.72 -9.72
CA VAL A 176 12.11 3.06 -10.13
C VAL A 176 12.13 4.17 -11.19
N PRO A 177 11.92 3.85 -12.49
CA PRO A 177 11.84 4.84 -13.55
C PRO A 177 10.64 5.77 -13.37
N LYS A 178 10.85 7.07 -13.60
CA LYS A 178 9.81 8.10 -13.56
C LYS A 178 9.83 8.93 -14.85
N ARG A 179 8.65 9.24 -15.38
CA ARG A 179 8.52 10.19 -16.48
C ARG A 179 8.98 11.58 -16.04
N THR A 180 9.58 12.31 -16.95
CA THR A 180 9.93 13.72 -16.73
C THR A 180 8.66 14.57 -16.66
N VAL A 181 8.77 15.78 -16.13
CA VAL A 181 7.65 16.73 -16.07
C VAL A 181 7.12 17.04 -17.48
N SER A 182 8.02 17.18 -18.46
CA SER A 182 7.63 17.45 -19.85
C SER A 182 6.80 16.31 -20.48
N GLU A 183 7.05 15.06 -20.11
CA GLU A 183 6.25 13.91 -20.56
C GLU A 183 4.88 13.80 -19.87
N LEU A 184 4.72 14.43 -18.72
CA LEU A 184 3.47 14.42 -17.95
C LEU A 184 2.59 15.64 -18.21
N THR A 185 3.13 16.69 -18.87
CA THR A 185 2.45 17.96 -19.04
C THR A 185 1.94 18.11 -20.49
N ILE A 186 0.66 18.46 -20.64
CA ILE A 186 0.11 18.88 -21.92
C ILE A 186 0.33 20.39 -22.02
N ILE A 187 1.28 20.81 -22.84
CA ILE A 187 1.57 22.22 -23.12
C ILE A 187 0.78 22.60 -24.37
N LYS A 188 -0.04 23.67 -24.27
CA LYS A 188 -0.74 24.28 -25.42
C LYS A 188 0.11 25.34 -26.06
#